data_56c2f7d107a2accdce598f828d887033
#
_entry.id   56c2f7d107a2accdce598f828d887033
#
_cell.length_a   1.000
_cell.length_b   1.000
_cell.length_c   1.000
_cell.angle_alpha   90.00
_cell.angle_beta   90.00
_cell.angle_gamma   90.00
#
_symmetry.space_group_name_H-M   'P 1'
#
loop_
_entity.id
_entity.type
_entity.pdbx_description
1 polymer ?
#
loop_
_entity_poly.entity_id
_entity_poly.type
_entity_poly.pdbx_seq_one_letter_code
_entity_poly.pdbx_strand_id
1 'polypeptide(L)'
;MSKLVHSKRLRDNVTINIHLKHHCEGGEAMLEDYANPYRPREFKVIIDHHRAELDDYGRERDATEWAHEILKTLAHEMVHVKQYLTGELMMRKNGLAWRKSVLTSDSTTYEEYFELPYEIEAYGREKGLLAMFLIRWKEIEEALEINY
;
A
#
# COMPACT_ATOMS: atom_id res chain seq x y z
N MET A 1 -3.01 -6.88 -6.74
CA MET A 1 -3.81 -7.73 -5.82
C MET A 1 -3.58 -9.23 -6.00
N SER A 2 -3.57 -9.82 -7.21
CA SER A 2 -3.43 -11.29 -7.38
C SER A 2 -2.14 -11.88 -6.78
N LYS A 3 -1.06 -11.12 -6.71
CA LYS A 3 0.21 -11.53 -6.08
C LYS A 3 0.22 -11.36 -4.56
N LEU A 4 -0.67 -10.54 -4.02
CA LEU A 4 -0.79 -10.29 -2.57
C LEU A 4 -1.87 -11.14 -1.92
N VAL A 5 -2.97 -11.38 -2.63
CA VAL A 5 -4.13 -12.13 -2.13
C VAL A 5 -4.44 -13.29 -3.06
N HIS A 6 -4.18 -14.51 -2.64
CA HIS A 6 -4.39 -15.71 -3.46
C HIS A 6 -5.89 -16.06 -3.63
N SER A 7 -6.72 -15.76 -2.65
CA SER A 7 -8.16 -16.06 -2.71
C SER A 7 -8.87 -15.18 -3.74
N LYS A 8 -9.37 -15.80 -4.82
CA LYS A 8 -10.19 -15.12 -5.83
C LYS A 8 -11.41 -14.45 -5.20
N ARG A 9 -12.13 -15.14 -4.31
CA ARG A 9 -13.31 -14.61 -3.63
C ARG A 9 -13.03 -13.34 -2.83
N LEU A 10 -11.85 -13.21 -2.23
CA LEU A 10 -11.46 -12.00 -1.52
C LEU A 10 -11.19 -10.85 -2.48
N ARG A 11 -10.55 -11.11 -3.62
CA ARG A 11 -10.23 -10.08 -4.62
C ARG A 11 -11.46 -9.56 -5.37
N ASP A 12 -12.40 -10.44 -5.69
CA ASP A 12 -13.56 -10.10 -6.53
C ASP A 12 -14.60 -9.22 -5.79
N ASN A 13 -14.50 -9.11 -4.47
CA ASN A 13 -15.43 -8.37 -3.62
C ASN A 13 -14.73 -7.26 -2.81
N VAL A 14 -13.74 -6.63 -3.38
CA VAL A 14 -13.04 -5.50 -2.76
C VAL A 14 -13.10 -4.28 -3.65
N THR A 15 -13.39 -3.13 -3.06
CA THR A 15 -13.32 -1.82 -3.70
C THR A 15 -12.13 -1.06 -3.13
N ILE A 16 -11.30 -0.50 -3.99
CA ILE A 16 -10.13 0.30 -3.60
C ILE A 16 -10.18 1.61 -4.37
N ASN A 17 -10.36 2.70 -3.66
CA ASN A 17 -10.35 4.05 -4.18
C ASN A 17 -8.96 4.66 -3.97
N ILE A 18 -8.24 4.96 -5.07
CA ILE A 18 -6.90 5.54 -5.02
C ILE A 18 -6.99 7.03 -5.27
N HIS A 19 -6.39 7.83 -4.39
CA HIS A 19 -6.37 9.28 -4.47
C HIS A 19 -4.93 9.80 -4.41
N LEU A 20 -4.57 10.61 -5.37
CA LEU A 20 -3.37 11.45 -5.29
C LEU A 20 -3.75 12.75 -4.61
N LYS A 21 -3.08 13.12 -3.54
CA LYS A 21 -3.32 14.34 -2.77
C LYS A 21 -1.99 15.00 -2.40
N HIS A 22 -2.09 16.28 -2.09
CA HIS A 22 -1.06 17.03 -1.39
C HIS A 22 -1.44 17.01 0.11
N HIS A 23 -0.54 16.72 1.03
CA HIS A 23 -0.70 16.69 2.49
C HIS A 23 -0.98 15.34 3.17
N CYS A 24 -0.28 14.30 2.81
CA CYS A 24 -0.11 13.19 3.73
C CYS A 24 1.37 12.88 3.91
N GLU A 25 1.75 12.18 4.93
CA GLU A 25 3.16 11.82 5.18
C GLU A 25 3.59 10.61 4.34
N GLY A 26 3.40 10.67 3.00
CA GLY A 26 3.78 9.60 2.07
C GLY A 26 2.57 8.86 1.50
N GLY A 27 2.12 7.80 2.14
CA GLY A 27 0.92 7.04 1.78
C GLY A 27 0.09 6.69 3.01
N GLU A 28 -1.18 6.38 2.78
CA GLU A 28 -2.09 5.89 3.82
C GLU A 28 -3.17 4.99 3.23
N ALA A 29 -3.34 3.79 3.79
CA ALA A 29 -4.45 2.90 3.49
C ALA A 29 -5.49 2.93 4.60
N MET A 30 -6.67 3.45 4.29
CA MET A 30 -7.79 3.63 5.22
C MET A 30 -8.92 2.65 4.92
N LEU A 31 -9.63 2.23 5.98
CA LEU A 31 -10.89 1.50 5.84
C LEU A 31 -12.01 2.50 5.58
N GLU A 32 -12.85 2.24 4.57
CA GLU A 32 -14.10 2.99 4.34
C GLU A 32 -15.33 2.22 4.83
N ASP A 33 -15.24 0.91 4.99
CA ASP A 33 -16.30 0.07 5.55
C ASP A 33 -16.24 0.02 7.08
N TYR A 34 -16.64 1.11 7.72
CA TYR A 34 -16.72 1.18 9.18
C TYR A 34 -17.79 0.28 9.80
N ALA A 35 -18.75 -0.20 9.02
CA ALA A 35 -19.76 -1.14 9.48
C ALA A 35 -19.21 -2.55 9.67
N ASN A 36 -18.09 -2.87 9.02
CA ASN A 36 -17.48 -4.20 9.07
C ASN A 36 -15.95 -4.15 9.27
N PRO A 37 -15.46 -3.58 10.39
CA PRO A 37 -14.03 -3.37 10.62
C PRO A 37 -13.22 -4.67 10.73
N TYR A 38 -13.88 -5.82 10.95
CA TYR A 38 -13.22 -7.13 11.04
C TYR A 38 -13.03 -7.82 9.69
N ARG A 39 -13.80 -7.41 8.67
CA ARG A 39 -13.72 -7.94 7.30
C ARG A 39 -14.01 -6.84 6.29
N PRO A 40 -13.18 -5.79 6.26
CA PRO A 40 -13.40 -4.65 5.39
C PRO A 40 -13.32 -5.07 3.93
N ARG A 41 -14.12 -4.40 3.09
CA ARG A 41 -14.18 -4.61 1.64
C ARG A 41 -14.00 -3.32 0.87
N GLU A 42 -14.06 -2.20 1.54
CA GLU A 42 -13.92 -0.88 0.96
C GLU A 42 -12.73 -0.18 1.58
N PHE A 43 -11.82 0.26 0.72
CA PHE A 43 -10.57 0.89 1.11
C PHE A 43 -10.37 2.17 0.33
N LYS A 44 -9.77 3.15 0.99
CA LYS A 44 -9.23 4.33 0.39
C LYS A 44 -7.73 4.34 0.58
N VAL A 45 -7.02 4.49 -0.53
CA VAL A 45 -5.57 4.65 -0.52
C VAL A 45 -5.26 6.08 -0.93
N ILE A 46 -4.55 6.81 -0.10
CA ILE A 46 -4.09 8.18 -0.37
C ILE A 46 -2.58 8.12 -0.58
N ILE A 47 -2.10 8.82 -1.61
CA ILE A 47 -0.68 8.94 -1.90
C ILE A 47 -0.34 10.42 -2.02
N ASP A 48 0.66 10.86 -1.29
CA ASP A 48 1.19 12.22 -1.39
C ASP A 48 2.10 12.32 -2.62
N HIS A 49 1.57 12.92 -3.67
CA HIS A 49 2.32 13.09 -4.91
C HIS A 49 3.42 14.16 -4.78
N HIS A 50 3.27 15.12 -3.86
CA HIS A 50 4.25 16.19 -3.67
C HIS A 50 5.52 15.66 -2.97
N ARG A 51 5.35 14.79 -1.98
CA ARG A 51 6.51 14.13 -1.33
C ARG A 51 7.34 13.31 -2.32
N ALA A 52 6.71 12.77 -3.36
CA ALA A 52 7.39 12.05 -4.43
C ALA A 52 8.22 12.94 -5.36
N GLU A 53 8.06 14.27 -5.31
CA GLU A 53 8.79 15.21 -6.17
C GLU A 53 10.27 15.34 -5.78
N LEU A 54 10.59 15.19 -4.49
CA LEU A 54 11.95 15.30 -3.98
C LEU A 54 12.47 13.95 -3.49
N ASP A 55 13.77 13.71 -3.67
CA ASP A 55 14.45 12.58 -3.06
C ASP A 55 14.85 12.88 -1.59
N ASP A 56 15.46 11.90 -0.91
CA ASP A 56 15.87 12.02 0.49
C ASP A 56 16.97 13.07 0.73
N TYR A 57 17.58 13.59 -0.35
CA TYR A 57 18.61 14.64 -0.35
C TYR A 57 18.07 16.00 -0.79
N GLY A 58 16.75 16.11 -1.07
CA GLY A 58 16.09 17.32 -1.53
C GLY A 58 16.32 17.65 -3.02
N ARG A 59 16.80 16.70 -3.82
CA ARG A 59 16.92 16.82 -5.27
C ARG A 59 15.56 16.54 -5.93
N GLU A 60 15.18 17.36 -6.89
CA GLU A 60 13.99 17.08 -7.70
C GLU A 60 14.16 15.78 -8.50
N ARG A 61 13.18 14.92 -8.41
CA ARG A 61 13.09 13.70 -9.24
C ARG A 61 12.63 14.05 -10.65
N ASP A 62 13.16 13.35 -11.65
CA ASP A 62 12.58 13.40 -12.97
C ASP A 62 11.21 12.67 -13.01
N ALA A 63 10.48 12.81 -14.14
CA ALA A 63 9.13 12.25 -14.28
C ALA A 63 9.10 10.72 -14.07
N THR A 64 10.15 10.00 -14.47
CA THR A 64 10.25 8.55 -14.31
C THR A 64 10.52 8.18 -12.86
N GLU A 65 11.46 8.85 -12.22
CA GLU A 65 11.78 8.69 -10.80
C GLU A 65 10.57 9.01 -9.92
N TRP A 66 9.84 10.10 -10.24
CA TRP A 66 8.62 10.49 -9.56
C TRP A 66 7.52 9.42 -9.70
N ALA A 67 7.28 8.93 -10.92
CA ALA A 67 6.29 7.88 -11.15
C ALA A 67 6.65 6.58 -10.42
N HIS A 68 7.93 6.21 -10.38
CA HIS A 68 8.40 5.04 -9.64
C HIS A 68 8.18 5.20 -8.13
N GLU A 69 8.39 6.40 -7.58
CA GLU A 69 8.15 6.66 -6.15
C GLU A 69 6.65 6.56 -5.80
N ILE A 70 5.77 7.14 -6.63
CA ILE A 70 4.31 6.97 -6.49
C ILE A 70 3.89 5.50 -6.52
N LEU A 71 4.42 4.74 -7.49
CA LEU A 71 4.10 3.32 -7.62
C LEU A 71 4.67 2.49 -6.47
N LYS A 72 5.84 2.84 -5.95
CA LYS A 72 6.43 2.19 -4.76
C LYS A 72 5.56 2.43 -3.53
N THR A 73 5.15 3.67 -3.29
CA THR A 73 4.24 4.03 -2.20
C THR A 73 2.90 3.31 -2.35
N LEU A 74 2.34 3.28 -3.56
CA LEU A 74 1.13 2.50 -3.82
C LEU A 74 1.33 1.01 -3.50
N ALA A 75 2.46 0.43 -3.87
CA ALA A 75 2.76 -0.97 -3.57
C ALA A 75 2.82 -1.22 -2.06
N HIS A 76 3.38 -0.31 -1.28
CA HIS A 76 3.40 -0.32 0.18
C HIS A 76 1.97 -0.34 0.74
N GLU A 77 1.15 0.64 0.36
CA GLU A 77 -0.24 0.75 0.83
C GLU A 77 -1.10 -0.46 0.43
N MET A 78 -0.85 -1.04 -0.74
CA MET A 78 -1.53 -2.27 -1.17
C MET A 78 -1.17 -3.48 -0.30
N VAL A 79 -0.03 -3.49 0.37
CA VAL A 79 0.28 -4.51 1.39
C VAL A 79 -0.61 -4.32 2.60
N HIS A 80 -0.83 -3.08 3.08
CA HIS A 80 -1.76 -2.81 4.18
C HIS A 80 -3.20 -3.20 3.82
N VAL A 81 -3.66 -2.88 2.61
CA VAL A 81 -4.96 -3.36 2.11
C VAL A 81 -5.04 -4.89 2.18
N LYS A 82 -3.99 -5.61 1.76
CA LYS A 82 -3.92 -7.08 1.87
C LYS A 82 -3.99 -7.54 3.33
N GLN A 83 -3.26 -6.91 4.22
CA GLN A 83 -3.22 -7.27 5.64
C GLN A 83 -4.60 -7.13 6.31
N TYR A 84 -5.31 -6.03 6.03
CA TYR A 84 -6.70 -5.86 6.48
C TYR A 84 -7.66 -6.86 5.84
N LEU A 85 -7.57 -7.04 4.53
CA LEU A 85 -8.45 -7.93 3.77
C LEU A 85 -8.32 -9.39 4.18
N THR A 86 -7.11 -9.82 4.57
CA THR A 86 -6.83 -11.18 5.05
C THR A 86 -7.04 -11.34 6.56
N GLY A 87 -7.26 -10.25 7.29
CA GLY A 87 -7.42 -10.25 8.74
C GLY A 87 -6.11 -10.43 9.51
N GLU A 88 -4.96 -10.20 8.85
CA GLU A 88 -3.67 -10.13 9.55
C GLU A 88 -3.56 -8.85 10.37
N LEU A 89 -4.06 -7.74 9.82
CA LEU A 89 -4.22 -6.47 10.50
C LEU A 89 -5.70 -6.19 10.73
N MET A 90 -6.08 -5.82 11.94
CA MET A 90 -7.47 -5.59 12.31
C MET A 90 -7.60 -4.43 13.29
N MET A 91 -8.58 -3.56 13.05
CA MET A 91 -9.00 -2.57 14.03
C MET A 91 -9.90 -3.26 15.08
N ARG A 92 -9.56 -3.16 16.35
CA ARG A 92 -10.33 -3.67 17.49
C ARG A 92 -10.72 -2.53 18.43
N LYS A 93 -11.64 -2.78 19.35
CA LYS A 93 -12.03 -1.80 20.38
C LYS A 93 -10.87 -1.29 21.21
N ASN A 94 -9.84 -2.12 21.40
CA ASN A 94 -8.67 -1.84 22.24
C ASN A 94 -7.45 -1.39 21.42
N GLY A 95 -7.61 -1.01 20.15
CA GLY A 95 -6.54 -0.59 19.26
C GLY A 95 -6.30 -1.54 18.10
N LEU A 96 -5.19 -1.33 17.43
CA LEU A 96 -4.77 -2.12 16.29
C LEU A 96 -4.26 -3.50 16.72
N ALA A 97 -4.60 -4.54 15.98
CA ALA A 97 -4.14 -5.90 16.25
C ALA A 97 -3.46 -6.51 15.02
N TRP A 98 -2.30 -7.11 15.24
CA TRP A 98 -1.56 -7.88 14.26
C TRP A 98 -1.63 -9.39 14.59
N ARG A 99 -2.14 -10.19 13.64
CA ARG A 99 -2.26 -11.65 13.77
C ARG A 99 -2.86 -12.07 15.12
N LYS A 100 -3.96 -11.39 15.54
CA LYS A 100 -4.72 -11.56 16.79
C LYS A 100 -4.10 -10.95 18.05
N SER A 101 -2.82 -10.56 18.06
CA SER A 101 -2.20 -9.87 19.18
C SER A 101 -2.48 -8.38 19.09
N VAL A 102 -3.04 -7.80 20.17
CA VAL A 102 -3.25 -6.35 20.24
C VAL A 102 -1.87 -5.67 20.38
N LEU A 103 -1.63 -4.68 19.54
CA LEU A 103 -0.44 -3.86 19.63
C LEU A 103 -0.65 -2.83 20.73
N THR A 104 0.21 -2.85 21.75
CA THR A 104 0.04 -2.06 22.99
C THR A 104 0.70 -0.69 22.90
N SER A 105 1.39 -0.38 21.81
CA SER A 105 2.05 0.91 21.67
C SER A 105 1.42 1.72 20.54
N ASP A 106 0.97 2.91 20.87
CA ASP A 106 1.05 4.01 19.95
C ASP A 106 2.54 4.25 19.73
N SER A 107 3.08 3.85 18.57
CA SER A 107 4.49 4.09 18.25
C SER A 107 4.74 5.59 18.37
N THR A 108 5.52 5.98 19.38
CA THR A 108 5.78 7.37 19.69
C THR A 108 7.05 7.88 19.02
N THR A 109 7.88 6.96 18.55
CA THR A 109 9.13 7.27 17.85
C THR A 109 9.15 6.70 16.44
N TYR A 110 9.97 7.31 15.60
CA TYR A 110 10.18 6.87 14.23
C TYR A 110 10.78 5.45 14.15
N GLU A 111 11.65 5.11 15.11
CA GLU A 111 12.27 3.79 15.23
C GLU A 111 11.23 2.72 15.55
N GLU A 112 10.37 2.95 16.54
CA GLU A 112 9.28 2.05 16.92
C GLU A 112 8.30 1.79 15.75
N TYR A 113 8.04 2.81 14.93
CA TYR A 113 7.19 2.67 13.75
C TYR A 113 7.76 1.63 12.77
N PHE A 114 9.06 1.69 12.46
CA PHE A 114 9.69 0.74 11.54
C PHE A 114 9.85 -0.68 12.13
N GLU A 115 9.73 -0.83 13.44
CA GLU A 115 9.73 -2.15 14.11
C GLU A 115 8.34 -2.80 14.11
N LEU A 116 7.28 -2.09 13.73
CA LEU A 116 5.94 -2.65 13.65
C LEU A 116 5.90 -3.78 12.59
N PRO A 117 5.42 -4.97 12.95
CA PRO A 117 5.54 -6.14 12.08
C PRO A 117 4.77 -6.01 10.76
N TYR A 118 3.71 -5.22 10.71
CA TYR A 118 2.95 -4.94 9.49
C TYR A 118 3.70 -3.95 8.59
N GLU A 119 4.46 -2.99 9.17
CA GLU A 119 5.33 -2.10 8.42
C GLU A 119 6.54 -2.83 7.85
N ILE A 120 7.17 -3.70 8.64
CA ILE A 120 8.28 -4.56 8.16
C ILE A 120 7.84 -5.36 6.94
N GLU A 121 6.63 -5.93 6.96
CA GLU A 121 6.10 -6.66 5.79
C GLU A 121 5.87 -5.72 4.60
N ALA A 122 5.32 -4.53 4.81
CA ALA A 122 5.02 -3.57 3.75
C ALA A 122 6.32 -3.08 3.07
N TYR A 123 7.28 -2.58 3.84
CA TYR A 123 8.60 -2.17 3.33
C TYR A 123 9.38 -3.31 2.68
N GLY A 124 9.28 -4.52 3.23
CA GLY A 124 9.94 -5.70 2.66
C GLY A 124 9.40 -6.12 1.30
N ARG A 125 8.16 -5.75 0.97
CA ARG A 125 7.49 -6.16 -0.28
C ARG A 125 7.41 -5.08 -1.36
N GLU A 126 7.42 -3.81 -1.00
CA GLU A 126 7.14 -2.69 -1.91
C GLU A 126 8.02 -2.68 -3.17
N LYS A 127 9.35 -2.86 -3.00
CA LYS A 127 10.30 -2.87 -4.13
C LYS A 127 10.09 -4.05 -5.07
N GLY A 128 9.83 -5.23 -4.51
CA GLY A 128 9.55 -6.43 -5.31
C GLY A 128 8.23 -6.31 -6.07
N LEU A 129 7.21 -5.72 -5.48
CA LEU A 129 5.92 -5.46 -6.13
C LEU A 129 6.05 -4.44 -7.25
N LEU A 130 6.81 -3.35 -7.03
CA LEU A 130 7.12 -2.37 -8.06
C LEU A 130 7.85 -3.02 -9.25
N ALA A 131 8.91 -3.78 -8.99
CA ALA A 131 9.65 -4.48 -10.05
C ALA A 131 8.74 -5.40 -10.88
N MET A 132 7.87 -6.17 -10.23
CA MET A 132 6.92 -7.04 -10.92
C MET A 132 5.88 -6.25 -11.74
N PHE A 133 5.44 -5.09 -11.25
CA PHE A 133 4.54 -4.21 -11.99
C PHE A 133 5.23 -3.69 -13.26
N LEU A 134 6.46 -3.19 -13.15
CA LEU A 134 7.20 -2.64 -14.29
C LEU A 134 7.49 -3.70 -15.37
N ILE A 135 7.84 -4.92 -14.96
CA ILE A 135 8.01 -6.05 -15.90
C ILE A 135 6.69 -6.31 -16.64
N ARG A 136 5.58 -6.36 -15.91
CA ARG A 136 4.27 -6.63 -16.50
C ARG A 136 3.78 -5.49 -17.38
N TRP A 137 4.08 -4.26 -17.01
CA TRP A 137 3.76 -3.08 -17.81
C TRP A 137 4.48 -3.13 -19.17
N LYS A 138 5.77 -3.44 -19.15
CA LYS A 138 6.56 -3.59 -20.37
C LYS A 138 6.02 -4.69 -21.31
N GLU A 139 5.62 -5.84 -20.76
CA GLU A 139 4.98 -6.89 -21.54
C GLU A 139 3.67 -6.42 -22.21
N ILE A 140 2.91 -5.56 -21.54
CA ILE A 140 1.67 -4.99 -22.09
C ILE A 140 1.97 -3.98 -23.19
N GLU A 141 2.95 -3.09 -23.01
CA GLU A 141 3.38 -2.12 -24.02
C GLU A 141 3.85 -2.84 -25.29
N GLU A 142 4.74 -3.81 -25.16
CA GLU A 142 5.23 -4.63 -26.28
C GLU A 142 4.07 -5.35 -27.02
N ALA A 143 3.09 -5.88 -26.29
CA ALA A 143 1.92 -6.52 -26.89
C ALA A 143 0.99 -5.55 -27.62
N LEU A 144 0.93 -4.29 -27.19
CA LEU A 144 0.14 -3.25 -27.86
C LEU A 144 0.84 -2.73 -29.13
N GLU A 145 2.16 -2.55 -29.10
CA GLU A 145 2.94 -2.10 -30.26
C GLU A 145 2.91 -3.11 -31.44
N ILE A 146 2.81 -4.41 -31.16
CA ILE A 146 2.72 -5.46 -32.20
C ILE A 146 1.36 -5.42 -32.94
N ASN A 147 0.34 -4.75 -32.40
CA ASN A 147 -1.00 -4.69 -32.98
C ASN A 147 -1.26 -3.40 -33.77
N TYR A 148 -0.25 -2.56 -33.99
CA TYR A 148 -0.26 -1.39 -34.86
C TYR A 148 0.70 -1.61 -36.04
#